data_5b8ea0f76add7014172743d346f76dbd
#
_entry.id   5b8ea0f76add7014172743d346f76dbd
#
_cell.length_a   1.000
_cell.length_b   1.000
_cell.length_c   1.000
_cell.angle_alpha   90.00
_cell.angle_beta   90.00
_cell.angle_gamma   90.00
#
_symmetry.space_group_name_H-M   'P 1'
#
loop_
_entity.id
_entity.type
_entity.pdbx_description
1 polymer ?
#
loop_
_entity_poly.entity_id
_entity_poly.type
_entity_poly.pdbx_seq_one_letter_code
_entity_poly.pdbx_strand_id
1 'polypeptide(L)' 'MPRYVILANWTDQGIENVKQTTDRMDHGGELAEKHGLGLEQAYWTVGAYDMVTVFEAPDDEALGAYLVEIGASGNV' A
#
# COMPACT_ATOMS: atom_id res chain seq x y z
N MET A 1 -12.43 -12.25 -7.39
CA MET A 1 -11.51 -12.14 -6.23
C MET A 1 -12.03 -11.06 -5.30
N PRO A 2 -11.90 -11.26 -3.99
CA PRO A 2 -12.36 -10.24 -3.06
C PRO A 2 -11.56 -8.95 -3.19
N ARG A 3 -12.22 -7.85 -2.85
CA ARG A 3 -11.61 -6.53 -2.83
C ARG A 3 -11.37 -6.10 -1.40
N TYR A 4 -10.27 -5.40 -1.19
CA TYR A 4 -9.87 -4.92 0.12
C TYR A 4 -9.58 -3.42 0.06
N VAL A 5 -9.99 -2.71 1.10
CA VAL A 5 -9.66 -1.30 1.30
C VAL A 5 -8.58 -1.23 2.36
N ILE A 6 -7.45 -0.62 2.02
CA ILE A 6 -6.34 -0.44 2.95
C ILE A 6 -6.28 1.04 3.33
N LEU A 7 -6.36 1.30 4.64
CA LEU A 7 -6.21 2.64 5.20
C LEU A 7 -4.80 2.72 5.79
N ALA A 8 -3.99 3.61 5.27
CA ALA A 8 -2.58 3.69 5.63
C ALA A 8 -2.20 5.06 6.15
N ASN A 9 -1.29 5.07 7.12
CA ASN A 9 -0.62 6.27 7.60
C ASN A 9 0.87 6.14 7.31
N TRP A 10 1.51 7.26 6.94
CA TRP A 10 2.94 7.30 6.79
C TRP A 10 3.60 7.38 8.15
N THR A 11 4.76 6.73 8.27
CA THR A 11 5.66 6.93 9.40
C THR A 11 6.41 8.25 9.22
N ASP A 12 7.17 8.67 10.23
CA ASP A 12 8.04 9.83 10.11
C ASP A 12 9.02 9.67 8.94
N GLN A 13 9.57 8.46 8.77
CA GLN A 13 10.43 8.14 7.64
C GLN A 13 9.70 8.30 6.31
N GLY A 14 8.45 7.86 6.23
CA GLY A 14 7.64 7.99 5.03
C GLY A 14 7.38 9.44 4.65
N ILE A 15 7.13 10.30 5.64
CA ILE A 15 6.93 11.74 5.43
C ILE A 15 8.23 12.41 4.95
N GLU A 16 9.37 12.05 5.52
CA GLU A 16 10.66 12.58 5.08
C GLU A 16 10.95 12.25 3.62
N ASN A 17 10.47 11.11 3.14
CA ASN A 17 10.69 10.62 1.79
C ASN A 17 9.53 10.93 0.84
N VAL A 18 8.63 11.85 1.21
CA VAL A 18 7.42 12.12 0.43
C VAL A 18 7.68 12.56 -1.01
N LYS A 19 8.83 13.18 -1.26
CA LYS A 19 9.21 13.61 -2.62
C LYS A 19 9.45 12.42 -3.57
N GLN A 20 9.63 11.23 -3.02
CA GLN A 20 9.83 9.99 -3.78
C GLN A 20 8.54 9.19 -3.91
N THR A 21 7.41 9.82 -3.64
CA THR A 21 6.10 9.16 -3.58
C THR A 21 5.78 8.39 -4.86
N THR A 22 6.05 8.95 -6.03
CA THR A 22 5.78 8.28 -7.30
C THR A 22 6.56 6.98 -7.43
N ASP A 23 7.85 7.01 -7.11
CA ASP A 23 8.70 5.82 -7.16
C ASP A 23 8.24 4.78 -6.15
N ARG A 24 7.80 5.19 -4.97
CA ARG A 24 7.30 4.27 -3.95
C ARG A 24 5.97 3.63 -4.35
N MET A 25 5.12 4.38 -5.05
CA MET A 25 3.87 3.81 -5.57
C MET A 25 4.14 2.77 -6.65
N ASP A 26 5.09 3.02 -7.53
CA ASP A 26 5.51 2.05 -8.54
C ASP A 26 6.08 0.80 -7.88
N HIS A 27 6.94 0.97 -6.88
CA HIS A 27 7.50 -0.16 -6.12
C HIS A 27 6.41 -0.93 -5.37
N GLY A 28 5.47 -0.22 -4.76
CA GLY A 28 4.33 -0.85 -4.08
C GLY A 28 3.47 -1.65 -5.05
N GLY A 29 3.28 -1.17 -6.28
CA GLY A 29 2.58 -1.89 -7.33
C GLY A 29 3.29 -3.18 -7.74
N GLU A 30 4.62 -3.13 -7.87
CA GLU A 30 5.42 -4.31 -8.17
C GLU A 30 5.33 -5.35 -7.06
N LEU A 31 5.40 -4.92 -5.80
CA LEU A 31 5.23 -5.81 -4.66
C LEU A 31 3.84 -6.44 -4.63
N ALA A 32 2.81 -5.67 -4.95
CA ALA A 32 1.45 -6.19 -5.03
C ALA A 32 1.33 -7.28 -6.09
N GLU A 33 1.89 -7.06 -7.27
CA GLU A 33 1.90 -8.06 -8.35
C GLU A 33 2.62 -9.33 -7.91
N LYS A 34 3.71 -9.21 -7.19
CA LYS A 34 4.47 -10.34 -6.67
C LYS A 34 3.62 -11.24 -5.79
N HIS A 35 2.69 -10.67 -5.04
CA HIS A 35 1.77 -11.41 -4.17
C HIS A 35 0.43 -11.75 -4.84
N GLY A 36 0.28 -11.45 -6.13
CA GLY A 36 -0.94 -11.73 -6.86
C GLY A 36 -2.06 -10.71 -6.63
N LEU A 37 -1.74 -9.55 -6.07
CA LEU A 37 -2.70 -8.48 -5.87
C LEU A 37 -2.77 -7.57 -7.09
N GLY A 38 -3.97 -7.00 -7.33
CA GLY A 38 -4.17 -5.97 -8.33
C GLY A 38 -4.59 -4.66 -7.66
N LEU A 39 -3.81 -3.60 -7.86
CA LEU A 39 -4.19 -2.27 -7.40
C LEU A 39 -5.26 -1.70 -8.32
N GLU A 40 -6.44 -1.40 -7.77
CA GLU A 40 -7.54 -0.82 -8.54
C GLU A 40 -7.60 0.70 -8.40
N GLN A 41 -7.42 1.21 -7.20
CA GLN A 41 -7.53 2.65 -6.91
C GLN A 41 -6.60 3.03 -5.77
N ALA A 42 -6.07 4.25 -5.83
CA ALA A 42 -5.26 4.82 -4.76
C ALA A 42 -5.60 6.31 -4.63
N TYR A 43 -5.83 6.75 -3.40
CA TYR A 43 -6.19 8.12 -3.10
C TYR A 43 -5.37 8.67 -1.94
N TRP A 44 -5.00 9.94 -2.05
CA TRP A 44 -4.51 10.70 -0.91
C TRP A 44 -5.71 11.16 -0.11
N THR A 45 -5.61 11.12 1.22
CA THR A 45 -6.71 11.51 2.09
C THR A 45 -6.28 12.55 3.11
N VAL A 46 -7.27 13.27 3.61
CA VAL A 46 -7.10 14.27 4.68
C VAL A 46 -7.88 13.77 5.88
N GLY A 47 -7.28 13.82 7.06
CA GLY A 47 -7.91 13.35 8.29
C GLY A 47 -7.06 12.30 9.00
N ALA A 48 -7.72 11.28 9.54
CA ALA A 48 -7.05 10.25 10.36
C ALA A 48 -6.06 9.39 9.58
N TYR A 49 -6.24 9.25 8.28
CA TYR A 49 -5.38 8.42 7.41
C TYR A 49 -4.80 9.27 6.30
N ASP A 50 -3.59 8.90 5.87
CA ASP A 50 -2.87 9.64 4.82
C ASP A 50 -3.22 9.14 3.42
N MET A 51 -3.59 7.87 3.32
CA MET A 51 -3.80 7.24 2.02
C MET A 51 -4.82 6.11 2.13
N VAL A 52 -5.63 5.97 1.08
CA VAL A 52 -6.56 4.85 0.91
C VAL A 52 -6.27 4.17 -0.40
N THR A 53 -6.11 2.85 -0.38
CA THR A 53 -5.92 2.05 -1.57
C THR A 53 -6.94 0.93 -1.64
N VAL A 54 -7.33 0.56 -2.86
CA VAL A 54 -8.26 -0.55 -3.09
C VAL A 54 -7.53 -1.59 -3.94
N PHE A 55 -7.47 -2.82 -3.43
CA PHE A 55 -6.83 -3.94 -4.10
C PHE A 55 -7.79 -5.10 -4.29
N GLU A 56 -7.59 -5.86 -5.36
CA GLU A 56 -8.09 -7.22 -5.46
C GLU A 56 -6.98 -8.16 -5.00
N ALA A 57 -7.35 -9.20 -4.23
CA ALA A 57 -6.42 -10.22 -3.79
C ALA A 57 -7.07 -11.60 -3.91
N PRO A 58 -6.29 -12.65 -4.19
CA PRO A 58 -6.85 -14.00 -4.30
C PRO A 58 -7.39 -14.51 -2.95
N ASP A 59 -6.76 -14.12 -1.85
CA ASP A 59 -7.18 -14.50 -0.50
C ASP A 59 -6.57 -13.58 0.55
N ASP A 60 -6.97 -13.79 1.80
CA ASP A 60 -6.49 -12.98 2.94
C ASP A 60 -4.99 -13.20 3.20
N GLU A 61 -4.48 -14.40 2.92
CA GLU A 61 -3.06 -14.70 3.15
C GLU A 61 -2.17 -13.88 2.21
N ALA A 62 -2.55 -13.77 0.93
CA ALA A 62 -1.80 -12.96 -0.03
C ALA A 62 -1.79 -11.49 0.39
N LEU A 63 -2.93 -10.97 0.83
CA LEU A 63 -3.03 -9.60 1.32
C LEU A 63 -2.16 -9.41 2.56
N GLY A 64 -2.22 -10.33 3.52
CA GLY A 64 -1.41 -10.27 4.74
C GLY A 64 0.08 -10.27 4.45
N ALA A 65 0.54 -11.10 3.53
CA ALA A 65 1.95 -11.16 3.13
C ALA A 65 2.41 -9.83 2.51
N TYR A 66 1.58 -9.23 1.66
CA TYR A 66 1.85 -7.92 1.08
C TYR A 66 1.98 -6.84 2.16
N LEU A 67 1.05 -6.82 3.11
CA LEU A 67 1.05 -5.82 4.18
C LEU A 67 2.29 -5.94 5.07
N VAL A 68 2.76 -7.15 5.33
CA VAL A 68 3.99 -7.36 6.10
C VAL A 68 5.20 -6.79 5.35
N GLU A 69 5.31 -7.03 4.05
CA GLU A 69 6.41 -6.45 3.25
C GLU A 69 6.36 -4.93 3.21
N ILE A 70 5.19 -4.36 3.03
CA ILE A 70 5.00 -2.90 3.03
C ILE A 70 5.39 -2.30 4.39
N GLY A 71 4.95 -2.93 5.48
CA GLY A 71 5.32 -2.49 6.83
C GLY A 71 6.82 -2.57 7.07
N ALA A 72 7.49 -3.59 6.53
CA ALA A 72 8.93 -3.76 6.67
C ALA A 72 9.74 -2.65 5.96
N SER A 73 9.14 -1.96 4.99
CA SER A 73 9.81 -0.83 4.32
C SER A 73 10.08 0.35 5.26
N GLY A 74 9.31 0.47 6.35
CA GLY A 74 9.44 1.54 7.32
C GLY A 74 8.74 2.84 6.95
N ASN A 75 8.13 2.96 5.78
CA ASN A 75 7.47 4.17 5.31
C ASN A 75 5.98 4.25 5.65
N VAL A 76 5.40 3.13 5.99
CA VAL A 76 3.95 3.01 6.24
C VAL A 76 3.69 2.31 7.55
#